data_bec8732baa6dd8eca17cfe55e8fff11b
#
_entry.id   bec8732baa6dd8eca17cfe55e8fff11b
#
_cell.length_a   1.000
_cell.length_b   1.000
_cell.length_c   1.000
_cell.angle_alpha   90.00
_cell.angle_beta   90.00
_cell.angle_gamma   90.00
#
_symmetry.space_group_name_H-M   'P 1'
#
loop_
_entity.id
_entity.type
_entity.pdbx_description
1 polymer ?
#
loop_
_entity_poly.entity_id
_entity_poly.type
_entity_poly.pdbx_seq_one_letter_code
_entity_poly.pdbx_strand_id
1 'polypeptide(L)'
;MEIRLSNPSDAPQILDIYAKARSFMVEQGNPSQWAEGAPNEESLQKDLAHKASYIVEDEGQIVGTFALYHNDLNYEHIDGEWLNEEPYVVLHRMASTKKGVGSFILKTICGQYPNVRIDTHKDNIPMKNLLKKMGFVYCGIIPLLDKDNSLREAYMKISIL
;
A
#
# COMPACT_ATOMS: atom_id res chain seq x y z
N MET A 1 -18.64 -0.87 -3.63
CA MET A 1 -17.28 -1.45 -3.60
C MET A 1 -17.16 -2.43 -2.45
N GLU A 2 -16.50 -3.54 -2.72
CA GLU A 2 -16.26 -4.58 -1.71
C GLU A 2 -14.81 -5.04 -1.76
N ILE A 3 -14.24 -5.37 -0.60
CA ILE A 3 -12.90 -5.92 -0.47
C ILE A 3 -13.02 -7.42 -0.18
N ARG A 4 -12.24 -8.22 -0.91
CA ARG A 4 -12.11 -9.66 -0.62
C ARG A 4 -10.68 -10.13 -0.81
N LEU A 5 -10.37 -11.28 -0.22
CA LEU A 5 -9.08 -11.94 -0.44
C LEU A 5 -8.95 -12.32 -1.92
N SER A 6 -7.75 -12.14 -2.48
CA SER A 6 -7.48 -12.50 -3.86
C SER A 6 -7.42 -14.01 -4.04
N ASN A 7 -7.87 -14.47 -5.20
CA ASN A 7 -7.69 -15.85 -5.66
C ASN A 7 -6.56 -15.89 -6.69
N PRO A 8 -5.89 -17.03 -6.89
CA PRO A 8 -4.90 -17.15 -7.96
C PRO A 8 -5.44 -16.78 -9.35
N SER A 9 -6.74 -16.99 -9.59
CA SER A 9 -7.39 -16.62 -10.84
C SER A 9 -7.50 -15.10 -11.06
N ASP A 10 -7.32 -14.29 -10.04
CA ASP A 10 -7.32 -12.82 -10.14
C ASP A 10 -5.98 -12.27 -10.64
N ALA A 11 -4.93 -13.10 -10.68
CA ALA A 11 -3.58 -12.64 -10.97
C ALA A 11 -3.44 -11.82 -12.26
N PRO A 12 -4.00 -12.22 -13.42
CA PRO A 12 -3.86 -11.40 -14.64
C PRO A 12 -4.41 -9.99 -14.47
N GLN A 13 -5.55 -9.85 -13.80
CA GLN A 13 -6.18 -8.54 -13.57
C GLN A 13 -5.38 -7.70 -12.58
N ILE A 14 -4.83 -8.31 -11.54
CA ILE A 14 -3.99 -7.61 -10.56
C ILE A 14 -2.71 -7.11 -11.24
N LEU A 15 -2.06 -7.93 -12.06
CA LEU A 15 -0.86 -7.53 -12.80
C LEU A 15 -1.13 -6.37 -13.75
N ASP A 16 -2.30 -6.35 -14.39
CA ASP A 16 -2.72 -5.24 -15.23
C ASP A 16 -2.89 -3.95 -14.42
N ILE A 17 -3.47 -4.05 -13.22
CA ILE A 17 -3.60 -2.91 -12.31
C ILE A 17 -2.22 -2.38 -11.90
N TYR A 18 -1.28 -3.26 -11.59
CA TYR A 18 0.09 -2.86 -11.27
C TYR A 18 0.73 -2.07 -12.43
N ALA A 19 0.58 -2.56 -13.66
CA ALA A 19 1.15 -1.91 -14.83
C ALA A 19 0.55 -0.51 -15.05
N LYS A 20 -0.75 -0.37 -14.92
CA LYS A 20 -1.44 0.92 -15.05
C LYS A 20 -1.04 1.89 -13.94
N ALA A 21 -0.93 1.40 -12.71
CA ALA A 21 -0.50 2.21 -11.58
C ALA A 21 0.94 2.69 -11.73
N ARG A 22 1.83 1.84 -12.24
CA ARG A 22 3.22 2.22 -12.52
C ARG A 22 3.29 3.35 -13.56
N SER A 23 2.53 3.22 -14.64
CA SER A 23 2.47 4.27 -15.66
C SER A 23 1.96 5.58 -15.09
N PHE A 24 0.93 5.53 -14.26
CA PHE A 24 0.40 6.71 -13.59
C PHE A 24 1.44 7.36 -12.67
N MET A 25 2.18 6.57 -11.89
CA MET A 25 3.26 7.08 -11.02
C MET A 25 4.30 7.84 -11.84
N VAL A 26 4.74 7.30 -12.98
CA VAL A 26 5.71 7.96 -13.85
C VAL A 26 5.16 9.29 -14.36
N GLU A 27 3.92 9.33 -14.80
CA GLU A 27 3.25 10.55 -15.27
C GLU A 27 3.16 11.63 -14.18
N GLN A 28 3.01 11.20 -12.93
CA GLN A 28 2.91 12.12 -11.78
C GLN A 28 4.27 12.49 -11.17
N GLY A 29 5.37 12.19 -11.85
CA GLY A 29 6.71 12.57 -11.38
C GLY A 29 7.30 11.64 -10.34
N ASN A 30 6.81 10.40 -10.25
CA ASN A 30 7.28 9.40 -9.31
C ASN A 30 7.76 8.12 -10.02
N PRO A 31 8.88 8.19 -10.78
CA PRO A 31 9.36 7.03 -11.53
C PRO A 31 10.12 6.01 -10.69
N SER A 32 10.49 6.35 -9.45
CA SER A 32 11.42 5.55 -8.65
C SER A 32 10.76 4.60 -7.67
N GLN A 33 9.54 4.84 -7.25
CA GLN A 33 8.88 4.01 -6.25
C GLN A 33 8.65 2.58 -6.75
N TRP A 34 8.15 2.43 -7.97
CA TRP A 34 7.89 1.17 -8.63
C TRP A 34 8.77 0.99 -9.86
N ALA A 35 10.08 1.17 -9.68
CA ALA A 35 11.04 1.05 -10.75
C ALA A 35 11.32 -0.41 -11.11
N GLU A 36 11.91 -0.61 -12.29
CA GLU A 36 12.45 -1.92 -12.74
C GLU A 36 11.42 -3.05 -12.79
N GLY A 37 10.19 -2.72 -13.18
CA GLY A 37 9.15 -3.72 -13.36
C GLY A 37 8.54 -4.29 -12.08
N ALA A 38 8.85 -3.74 -10.93
CA ALA A 38 8.23 -4.12 -9.67
C ALA A 38 7.00 -3.22 -9.40
N PRO A 39 5.96 -3.67 -8.67
CA PRO A 39 5.73 -5.06 -8.33
C PRO A 39 5.42 -5.91 -9.57
N ASN A 40 5.66 -7.20 -9.49
CA ASN A 40 5.52 -8.12 -10.62
C ASN A 40 4.82 -9.41 -10.18
N GLU A 41 4.81 -10.42 -11.05
CA GLU A 41 4.20 -11.71 -10.76
C GLU A 41 4.83 -12.37 -9.53
N GLU A 42 6.14 -12.28 -9.35
CA GLU A 42 6.83 -12.85 -8.19
C GLU A 42 6.33 -12.22 -6.89
N SER A 43 6.21 -10.88 -6.86
CA SER A 43 5.66 -10.15 -5.70
C SER A 43 4.23 -10.59 -5.40
N LEU A 44 3.40 -10.73 -6.45
CA LEU A 44 2.01 -11.14 -6.30
C LEU A 44 1.90 -12.58 -5.79
N GLN A 45 2.69 -13.51 -6.34
CA GLN A 45 2.65 -14.90 -5.89
C GLN A 45 3.05 -15.02 -4.42
N LYS A 46 4.01 -14.23 -3.96
CA LYS A 46 4.38 -14.15 -2.56
C LYS A 46 3.20 -13.68 -1.70
N ASP A 47 2.54 -12.60 -2.12
CA ASP A 47 1.39 -12.06 -1.38
C ASP A 47 0.23 -13.08 -1.36
N LEU A 48 -0.02 -13.77 -2.46
CA LEU A 48 -1.05 -14.82 -2.52
C LEU A 48 -0.72 -15.98 -1.58
N ALA A 49 0.54 -16.42 -1.56
CA ALA A 49 0.98 -17.52 -0.69
C ALA A 49 0.82 -17.17 0.80
N HIS A 50 1.02 -15.91 1.17
CA HIS A 50 0.84 -15.43 2.54
C HIS A 50 -0.61 -15.06 2.86
N LYS A 51 -1.54 -15.23 1.93
CA LYS A 51 -2.94 -14.78 2.07
C LYS A 51 -3.02 -13.30 2.43
N ALA A 52 -2.13 -12.52 1.84
CA ALA A 52 -1.98 -11.09 2.09
C ALA A 52 -2.52 -10.23 0.94
N SER A 53 -2.77 -10.82 -0.23
CA SER A 53 -3.30 -10.08 -1.38
C SER A 53 -4.81 -9.94 -1.31
N TYR A 54 -5.29 -8.70 -1.48
CA TYR A 54 -6.72 -8.37 -1.49
C TYR A 54 -7.04 -7.60 -2.75
N ILE A 55 -8.29 -7.70 -3.20
CA ILE A 55 -8.81 -6.92 -4.32
C ILE A 55 -10.05 -6.14 -3.89
N VAL A 56 -10.31 -5.08 -4.63
CA VAL A 56 -11.54 -4.30 -4.51
C VAL A 56 -12.38 -4.57 -5.76
N GLU A 57 -13.61 -5.02 -5.56
CA GLU A 57 -14.58 -5.19 -6.63
C GLU A 57 -15.59 -4.06 -6.63
N ASP A 58 -15.97 -3.62 -7.80
CA ASP A 58 -17.03 -2.64 -8.01
C ASP A 58 -17.82 -3.05 -9.25
N GLU A 59 -19.11 -3.31 -9.07
CA GLU A 59 -20.00 -3.75 -10.14
C GLU A 59 -19.46 -4.96 -10.91
N GLY A 60 -18.90 -5.94 -10.17
CA GLY A 60 -18.38 -7.18 -10.75
C GLY A 60 -17.00 -7.07 -11.39
N GLN A 61 -16.36 -5.91 -11.30
CA GLN A 61 -15.02 -5.69 -11.85
C GLN A 61 -14.00 -5.43 -10.75
N ILE A 62 -12.77 -5.92 -10.95
CA ILE A 62 -11.66 -5.62 -10.05
C ILE A 62 -11.13 -4.23 -10.38
N VAL A 63 -11.22 -3.30 -9.44
CA VAL A 63 -10.83 -1.90 -9.62
C VAL A 63 -9.66 -1.48 -8.75
N GLY A 64 -9.20 -2.34 -7.86
CA GLY A 64 -8.07 -2.05 -6.98
C GLY A 64 -7.51 -3.29 -6.34
N THR A 65 -6.32 -3.14 -5.78
CA THR A 65 -5.62 -4.20 -5.06
C THR A 65 -4.71 -3.60 -4.00
N PHE A 66 -4.41 -4.39 -2.98
CA PHE A 66 -3.40 -4.07 -1.98
C PHE A 66 -2.93 -5.35 -1.30
N ALA A 67 -1.80 -5.27 -0.61
CA ALA A 67 -1.34 -6.33 0.27
C ALA A 67 -1.42 -5.86 1.72
N LEU A 68 -1.84 -6.74 2.62
CA LEU A 68 -1.95 -6.44 4.04
C LEU A 68 -1.11 -7.44 4.83
N TYR A 69 -0.17 -6.90 5.61
CA TYR A 69 0.71 -7.68 6.50
C TYR A 69 0.56 -7.18 7.93
N HIS A 70 1.02 -7.99 8.88
CA HIS A 70 0.90 -7.67 10.31
C HIS A 70 2.21 -7.16 10.92
N ASN A 71 3.27 -7.01 10.11
CA ASN A 71 4.51 -6.36 10.50
C ASN A 71 5.34 -6.05 9.25
N ASP A 72 6.40 -5.26 9.42
CA ASP A 72 7.40 -5.00 8.38
C ASP A 72 8.73 -4.72 9.08
N LEU A 73 9.75 -5.54 8.81
CA LEU A 73 11.06 -5.41 9.42
C LEU A 73 11.74 -4.06 9.10
N ASN A 74 11.45 -3.49 7.92
CA ASN A 74 11.97 -2.17 7.56
C ASN A 74 11.53 -1.08 8.54
N TYR A 75 10.37 -1.25 9.15
CA TYR A 75 9.78 -0.27 10.06
C TYR A 75 10.49 -0.20 11.41
N GLU A 76 11.29 -1.21 11.75
CA GLU A 76 12.12 -1.20 12.95
C GLU A 76 13.30 -0.23 12.84
N HIS A 77 13.63 0.18 11.60
CA HIS A 77 14.77 1.07 11.30
C HIS A 77 14.33 2.51 11.02
N ILE A 78 13.19 2.93 11.55
CA ILE A 78 12.68 4.28 11.31
C ILE A 78 13.64 5.35 11.87
N ASP A 79 13.92 6.34 11.04
CA ASP A 79 14.52 7.60 11.48
C ASP A 79 13.37 8.55 11.78
N GLY A 80 12.98 8.59 13.03
CA GLY A 80 11.78 9.24 13.52
C GLY A 80 11.12 8.40 14.59
N GLU A 81 9.84 8.61 14.82
CA GLU A 81 9.08 7.90 15.84
C GLU A 81 7.70 7.54 15.35
N TRP A 82 7.31 6.27 15.50
CA TRP A 82 5.92 5.85 15.34
C TRP A 82 5.06 6.43 16.45
N LEU A 83 3.76 6.58 16.20
CA LEU A 83 2.83 7.14 17.19
C LEU A 83 2.69 6.27 18.44
N ASN A 84 2.88 4.95 18.29
CA ASN A 84 2.94 3.99 19.41
C ASN A 84 3.71 2.74 18.94
N GLU A 85 3.96 1.83 19.87
CA GLU A 85 4.62 0.54 19.61
C GLU A 85 3.64 -0.64 19.75
N GLU A 86 2.35 -0.38 19.63
CA GLU A 86 1.33 -1.41 19.67
C GLU A 86 1.32 -2.24 18.37
N PRO A 87 0.69 -3.43 18.39
CA PRO A 87 0.52 -4.20 17.16
C PRO A 87 -0.15 -3.38 16.06
N TYR A 88 0.31 -3.56 14.83
CA TYR A 88 -0.14 -2.77 13.68
C TYR A 88 -0.30 -3.64 12.45
N VAL A 89 -1.04 -3.15 11.46
CA VAL A 89 -1.06 -3.71 10.12
C VAL A 89 -0.39 -2.74 9.15
N VAL A 90 0.12 -3.30 8.05
CA VAL A 90 0.82 -2.55 7.01
C VAL A 90 0.12 -2.79 5.68
N LEU A 91 -0.09 -1.72 4.93
CA LEU A 91 -0.58 -1.79 3.56
C LEU A 91 0.59 -1.60 2.59
N HIS A 92 0.72 -2.54 1.65
CA HIS A 92 1.71 -2.51 0.58
C HIS A 92 1.05 -2.62 -0.78
N ARG A 93 1.74 -2.14 -1.81
CA ARG A 93 1.34 -2.31 -3.21
C ARG A 93 -0.11 -1.92 -3.49
N MET A 94 -0.55 -0.83 -2.85
CA MET A 94 -1.90 -0.31 -3.07
C MET A 94 -1.96 0.34 -4.46
N ALA A 95 -2.89 -0.11 -5.27
CA ALA A 95 -3.08 0.36 -6.63
C ALA A 95 -4.55 0.32 -7.03
N SER A 96 -4.95 1.24 -7.88
CA SER A 96 -6.33 1.31 -8.35
C SER A 96 -6.43 1.89 -9.75
N THR A 97 -7.52 1.55 -10.43
CA THR A 97 -7.84 2.06 -11.77
C THR A 97 -9.05 2.98 -11.76
N LYS A 98 -9.62 3.24 -10.59
CA LYS A 98 -10.83 4.04 -10.45
C LYS A 98 -10.66 5.02 -9.29
N LYS A 99 -11.12 6.25 -9.48
CA LYS A 99 -11.09 7.30 -8.46
C LYS A 99 -11.89 6.87 -7.22
N GLY A 100 -11.35 7.16 -6.04
CA GLY A 100 -12.01 6.87 -4.76
C GLY A 100 -11.70 5.50 -4.18
N VAL A 101 -11.05 4.61 -4.93
CA VAL A 101 -10.72 3.26 -4.44
C VAL A 101 -9.68 3.32 -3.31
N GLY A 102 -8.66 4.16 -3.45
CA GLY A 102 -7.65 4.33 -2.39
C GLY A 102 -8.27 4.79 -1.08
N SER A 103 -9.14 5.78 -1.12
CA SER A 103 -9.88 6.25 0.07
C SER A 103 -10.72 5.14 0.68
N PHE A 104 -11.40 4.36 -0.16
CA PHE A 104 -12.21 3.24 0.29
C PHE A 104 -11.38 2.18 1.01
N ILE A 105 -10.21 1.81 0.45
CA ILE A 105 -9.30 0.86 1.08
C ILE A 105 -8.86 1.37 2.45
N LEU A 106 -8.35 2.59 2.51
CA LEU A 106 -7.83 3.15 3.76
C LEU A 106 -8.92 3.27 4.83
N LYS A 107 -10.10 3.75 4.45
CA LYS A 107 -11.23 3.87 5.36
C LYS A 107 -11.66 2.52 5.91
N THR A 108 -11.73 1.50 5.05
CA THR A 108 -12.15 0.16 5.45
C THR A 108 -11.14 -0.46 6.41
N ILE A 109 -9.85 -0.41 6.07
CA ILE A 109 -8.80 -1.02 6.89
C ILE A 109 -8.66 -0.28 8.24
N CYS A 110 -8.71 1.05 8.24
CA CYS A 110 -8.67 1.83 9.48
C CYS A 110 -9.91 1.61 10.36
N GLY A 111 -11.02 1.18 9.78
CA GLY A 111 -12.21 0.79 10.52
C GLY A 111 -12.13 -0.61 11.14
N GLN A 112 -11.20 -1.44 10.69
CA GLN A 112 -11.01 -2.82 11.17
C GLN A 112 -9.82 -2.97 12.12
N TYR A 113 -8.80 -2.13 11.97
CA TYR A 113 -7.56 -2.21 12.74
C TYR A 113 -7.27 -0.88 13.42
N PRO A 114 -6.92 -0.89 14.72
CA PRO A 114 -6.65 0.37 15.44
C PRO A 114 -5.36 1.06 15.00
N ASN A 115 -4.37 0.32 14.54
CA ASN A 115 -3.07 0.88 14.20
C ASN A 115 -2.69 0.45 12.78
N VAL A 116 -2.56 1.42 11.88
CA VAL A 116 -2.21 1.19 10.47
C VAL A 116 -0.97 2.00 10.12
N ARG A 117 0.04 1.34 9.59
CA ARG A 117 1.27 1.96 9.10
C ARG A 117 1.36 1.80 7.59
N ILE A 118 1.91 2.80 6.93
CA ILE A 118 2.11 2.77 5.48
C ILE A 118 3.32 3.64 5.14
N ASP A 119 4.02 3.28 4.08
CA ASP A 119 5.11 4.09 3.56
C ASP A 119 4.88 4.41 2.08
N THR A 120 5.49 5.51 1.61
CA THR A 120 5.45 5.90 0.22
C THR A 120 6.69 6.70 -0.16
N HIS A 121 7.01 6.74 -1.44
CA HIS A 121 8.13 7.54 -1.94
C HIS A 121 7.83 9.03 -1.77
N LYS A 122 8.87 9.82 -1.48
CA LYS A 122 8.73 11.28 -1.30
C LYS A 122 8.08 11.98 -2.49
N ASP A 123 8.25 11.44 -3.70
CA ASP A 123 7.73 12.02 -4.93
C ASP A 123 6.31 11.56 -5.26
N ASN A 124 5.73 10.68 -4.46
CA ASN A 124 4.36 10.23 -4.65
C ASN A 124 3.38 11.23 -4.02
N ILE A 125 3.20 12.35 -4.69
CA ILE A 125 2.35 13.43 -4.19
C ILE A 125 0.89 13.00 -4.06
N PRO A 126 0.27 12.29 -5.02
CA PRO A 126 -1.12 11.84 -4.86
C PRO A 126 -1.31 10.98 -3.60
N MET A 127 -0.41 10.05 -3.33
CA MET A 127 -0.51 9.19 -2.13
C MET A 127 -0.31 10.02 -0.85
N LYS A 128 0.65 10.92 -0.82
CA LYS A 128 0.90 11.77 0.35
C LYS A 128 -0.32 12.64 0.66
N ASN A 129 -0.96 13.19 -0.37
CA ASN A 129 -2.19 13.97 -0.20
C ASN A 129 -3.34 13.10 0.32
N LEU A 130 -3.47 11.89 -0.19
CA LEU A 130 -4.49 10.94 0.26
C LEU A 130 -4.27 10.56 1.73
N LEU A 131 -3.05 10.23 2.12
CA LEU A 131 -2.72 9.88 3.51
C LEU A 131 -3.05 11.02 4.46
N LYS A 132 -2.67 12.25 4.10
CA LYS A 132 -2.99 13.44 4.90
C LYS A 132 -4.50 13.64 5.04
N LYS A 133 -5.24 13.53 3.93
CA LYS A 133 -6.70 13.64 3.92
C LYS A 133 -7.35 12.61 4.82
N MET A 134 -6.81 11.39 4.86
CA MET A 134 -7.35 10.29 5.65
C MET A 134 -6.90 10.31 7.12
N GLY A 135 -6.14 11.33 7.52
CA GLY A 135 -5.75 11.51 8.92
C GLY A 135 -4.49 10.76 9.34
N PHE A 136 -3.68 10.31 8.38
CA PHE A 136 -2.37 9.71 8.69
C PHE A 136 -1.38 10.81 9.07
N VAL A 137 -0.49 10.48 10.00
CA VAL A 137 0.54 11.37 10.54
C VAL A 137 1.91 10.93 10.03
N TYR A 138 2.69 11.88 9.54
CA TYR A 138 4.07 11.63 9.15
C TYR A 138 4.89 11.26 10.39
N CYS A 139 5.64 10.15 10.33
CA CYS A 139 6.40 9.64 11.47
C CYS A 139 7.91 9.68 11.25
N GLY A 140 8.37 9.74 10.01
CA GLY A 140 9.80 9.74 9.71
C GLY A 140 10.13 9.03 8.41
N ILE A 141 11.37 8.57 8.31
CA ILE A 141 11.92 7.92 7.12
C ILE A 141 12.29 6.48 7.45
N ILE A 142 11.94 5.54 6.58
CA ILE A 142 12.39 4.15 6.71
C ILE A 142 13.22 3.75 5.48
N PRO A 143 14.22 2.89 5.66
CA PRO A 143 14.95 2.31 4.54
C PRO A 143 14.24 1.03 4.07
N LEU A 144 14.25 0.78 2.76
CA LEU A 144 13.86 -0.52 2.22
C LEU A 144 15.13 -1.37 2.12
N LEU A 145 15.31 -2.27 3.08
CA LEU A 145 16.55 -3.03 3.24
C LEU A 145 16.87 -3.93 2.04
N ASP A 146 15.84 -4.44 1.36
CA ASP A 146 15.96 -5.28 0.17
C ASP A 146 16.12 -4.49 -1.14
N LYS A 147 16.11 -3.16 -1.08
CA LYS A 147 16.22 -2.26 -2.23
C LYS A 147 17.33 -1.22 -2.03
N ASP A 148 18.52 -1.68 -1.66
CA ASP A 148 19.71 -0.84 -1.45
C ASP A 148 19.47 0.33 -0.49
N ASN A 149 18.66 0.09 0.56
CA ASN A 149 18.29 1.12 1.54
C ASN A 149 17.62 2.34 0.92
N SER A 150 16.88 2.14 -0.17
CA SER A 150 16.05 3.18 -0.76
C SER A 150 15.09 3.72 0.31
N LEU A 151 14.97 5.05 0.39
CA LEU A 151 14.24 5.70 1.47
C LEU A 151 12.76 5.87 1.12
N ARG A 152 11.91 5.74 2.16
CA ARG A 152 10.47 5.99 2.08
C ARG A 152 10.01 6.85 3.25
N GLU A 153 9.00 7.65 3.01
CA GLU A 153 8.32 8.41 4.06
C GLU A 153 7.29 7.51 4.74
N ALA A 154 7.33 7.48 6.06
CA ALA A 154 6.52 6.59 6.87
C ALA A 154 5.40 7.36 7.58
N TYR A 155 4.20 6.78 7.55
CA TYR A 155 2.98 7.37 8.09
C TYR A 155 2.25 6.37 8.96
N MET A 156 1.51 6.86 9.93
CA MET A 156 0.70 6.02 10.80
C MET A 156 -0.62 6.69 11.14
N LYS A 157 -1.66 5.88 11.29
CA LYS A 157 -2.94 6.32 11.82
C LYS A 157 -3.36 5.41 12.96
N ILE A 158 -3.81 6.02 14.05
CA ILE A 158 -4.44 5.34 15.18
C ILE A 158 -5.93 5.65 15.10
N SER A 159 -6.74 4.60 15.12
CA SER A 159 -8.20 4.71 15.11
C SER A 159 -8.78 4.11 16.37
N ILE A 160 -9.84 4.73 16.88
CA ILE A 160 -10.63 4.18 18.00
C ILE A 160 -11.73 3.32 17.38
N LEU A 161 -11.71 2.02 17.69
CA LEU A 161 -12.68 1.05 17.17
C LEU A 161 -13.79 0.77 18.18
#